data_624eb1d1a9ba691e39b27e0b68a18a58
#
_entry.id   624eb1d1a9ba691e39b27e0b68a18a58
#
_cell.length_a   1.000
_cell.length_b   1.000
_cell.length_c   1.000
_cell.angle_alpha   90.00
_cell.angle_beta   90.00
_cell.angle_gamma   90.00
#
_symmetry.space_group_name_H-M   'P 1'
#
loop_
_entity.id
_entity.type
_entity.pdbx_description
1 polymer ?
#
loop_
_entity_poly.entity_id
_entity_poly.type
_entity_poly.pdbx_seq_one_letter_code
_entity_poly.pdbx_strand_id
1 'polypeptide(L)'
;SYSIYAYRHNLYLLNRQDTVPVQLTTDGEKYYSYSNQKDSDSDKNTTPNIVWAGNSKVFYCLRQDRRKVENCWVVDNLAEPRPKLRTYKFPMPGEKYVFTYDLHLFYPETCQHIVVNIDKYPDQEVRIVASDLENCPEDLYFTRKSRTCDKMDLCRVDTRTGDVFEVICETSMPYFTEQLFDCRILNGGEDIIWWSERTGWGQYYLYDKYGKLKNTITSGTFTACRISHLDKLKRRFIFEGYGREKGMDPAYRFFYRVNFDGSGLT
;
A
#
# COMPACT_ATOMS: atom_id res chain seq x y z
N SER A 1 -9.66 23.91 11.11
CA SER A 1 -9.68 23.17 9.85
C SER A 1 -8.49 23.60 9.00
N TYR A 2 -7.72 22.64 8.53
CA TYR A 2 -6.49 22.86 7.77
C TYR A 2 -6.73 22.60 6.27
N SER A 3 -6.02 23.32 5.43
CA SER A 3 -5.87 23.07 4.01
C SER A 3 -4.41 22.74 3.72
N ILE A 4 -4.14 21.65 3.02
CA ILE A 4 -2.80 21.22 2.66
C ILE A 4 -2.69 21.19 1.15
N TYR A 5 -1.61 21.75 0.64
CA TYR A 5 -1.31 21.76 -0.79
C TYR A 5 0.20 21.57 -1.00
N ALA A 6 0.59 21.20 -2.20
CA ALA A 6 1.97 21.17 -2.59
C ALA A 6 2.29 22.34 -3.53
N TYR A 7 3.45 22.97 -3.34
CA TYR A 7 4.00 23.98 -4.22
C TYR A 7 5.49 23.71 -4.41
N ARG A 8 5.94 23.70 -5.65
CA ARG A 8 7.34 23.34 -6.00
C ARG A 8 7.82 22.10 -5.26
N HIS A 9 7.03 21.03 -5.33
CA HIS A 9 7.31 19.73 -4.70
C HIS A 9 7.25 19.65 -3.18
N ASN A 10 7.06 20.76 -2.46
CA ASN A 10 7.00 20.81 -1.00
C ASN A 10 5.59 21.01 -0.47
N LEU A 11 5.33 20.57 0.77
CA LEU A 11 4.05 20.71 1.47
C LEU A 11 3.94 22.04 2.18
N TYR A 12 2.75 22.60 2.10
CA TYR A 12 2.33 23.80 2.80
C TYR A 12 1.01 23.57 3.52
N LEU A 13 0.90 24.09 4.72
CA LEU A 13 -0.27 24.07 5.57
C LEU A 13 -0.85 25.47 5.67
N LEU A 14 -2.14 25.61 5.42
CA LEU A 14 -2.90 26.83 5.68
C LEU A 14 -4.03 26.52 6.66
N ASN A 15 -4.01 27.12 7.84
CA ASN A 15 -5.12 27.11 8.76
C ASN A 15 -6.17 28.13 8.28
N ARG A 16 -7.45 27.81 8.40
CA ARG A 16 -8.55 28.70 7.97
C ARG A 16 -8.54 30.09 8.61
N GLN A 17 -7.91 30.22 9.78
CA GLN A 17 -7.81 31.49 10.50
C GLN A 17 -6.59 32.31 10.09
N ASP A 18 -5.65 31.73 9.35
CA ASP A 18 -4.40 32.34 8.97
C ASP A 18 -4.41 32.77 7.51
N THR A 19 -3.73 33.87 7.20
CA THR A 19 -3.56 34.34 5.83
C THR A 19 -2.22 33.90 5.22
N VAL A 20 -1.29 33.45 6.05
CA VAL A 20 0.05 33.03 5.62
C VAL A 20 0.21 31.53 5.81
N PRO A 21 0.54 30.79 4.76
CA PRO A 21 0.78 29.36 4.86
C PRO A 21 2.11 29.05 5.57
N VAL A 22 2.13 27.96 6.33
CA VAL A 22 3.34 27.41 6.92
C VAL A 22 3.93 26.36 6.00
N GLN A 23 5.21 26.48 5.67
CA GLN A 23 5.92 25.47 4.90
C GLN A 23 6.29 24.29 5.83
N LEU A 24 5.85 23.08 5.48
CA LEU A 24 6.08 21.88 6.26
C LEU A 24 7.34 21.12 5.84
N THR A 25 7.74 21.22 4.56
CA THR A 25 8.89 20.49 3.99
C THR A 25 9.73 21.40 3.11
N THR A 26 11.03 21.11 3.01
CA THR A 26 11.99 21.91 2.22
C THR A 26 12.84 21.07 1.27
N ASP A 27 12.68 19.73 1.30
CA ASP A 27 13.50 18.75 0.61
C ASP A 27 12.83 18.11 -0.60
N GLY A 28 11.63 18.62 -0.97
CA GLY A 28 10.92 18.19 -2.15
C GLY A 28 11.56 18.70 -3.43
N GLU A 29 11.75 17.83 -4.42
CA GLU A 29 12.26 18.16 -5.74
C GLU A 29 11.64 17.24 -6.81
N LYS A 30 11.92 17.51 -8.07
CA LYS A 30 11.47 16.67 -9.19
C LYS A 30 11.94 15.22 -9.00
N TYR A 31 11.03 14.27 -9.21
CA TYR A 31 11.23 12.83 -8.96
C TYR A 31 11.38 12.43 -7.47
N TYR A 32 11.28 13.40 -6.54
CA TYR A 32 11.29 13.18 -5.10
C TYR A 32 10.33 14.16 -4.42
N SER A 33 9.08 14.06 -4.78
CA SER A 33 8.06 15.08 -4.56
C SER A 33 6.99 14.66 -3.55
N TYR A 34 6.51 15.61 -2.79
CA TYR A 34 5.29 15.46 -1.97
C TYR A 34 4.01 15.77 -2.77
N SER A 35 4.13 16.20 -4.03
CA SER A 35 3.00 16.40 -4.94
C SER A 35 2.62 15.12 -5.67
N ASN A 36 1.35 15.01 -6.05
CA ASN A 36 0.90 13.99 -6.99
C ASN A 36 1.50 14.20 -8.40
N GLN A 37 1.94 15.41 -8.72
CA GLN A 37 2.64 15.74 -9.98
C GLN A 37 4.16 15.57 -9.79
N LYS A 38 4.60 14.32 -9.69
CA LYS A 38 5.98 13.96 -9.29
C LYS A 38 7.06 14.38 -10.29
N ASP A 39 6.71 14.45 -11.57
CA ASP A 39 7.65 14.58 -12.69
C ASP A 39 7.62 15.98 -13.33
N SER A 40 6.79 16.89 -12.82
CA SER A 40 6.57 18.22 -13.39
C SER A 40 6.90 19.30 -12.38
N ASP A 41 7.79 20.22 -12.78
CA ASP A 41 7.98 21.47 -12.07
C ASP A 41 6.78 22.39 -12.34
N SER A 42 6.09 22.80 -11.31
CA SER A 42 4.92 23.68 -11.40
C SER A 42 5.05 24.85 -10.43
N ASP A 43 4.88 26.05 -10.97
CA ASP A 43 4.77 27.28 -10.16
C ASP A 43 3.32 27.55 -9.70
N LYS A 44 2.47 26.51 -9.71
CA LYS A 44 1.10 26.55 -9.20
C LYS A 44 0.95 25.58 -8.05
N ASN A 45 -0.02 25.85 -7.20
CA ASN A 45 -0.42 24.88 -6.18
C ASN A 45 -0.95 23.61 -6.83
N THR A 46 -0.50 22.48 -6.32
CA THR A 46 -0.85 21.16 -6.82
C THR A 46 -1.44 20.31 -5.70
N THR A 47 -2.14 19.25 -6.05
CA THR A 47 -2.68 18.29 -5.09
C THR A 47 -1.53 17.56 -4.40
N PRO A 48 -1.49 17.55 -3.06
CA PRO A 48 -0.45 16.85 -2.32
C PRO A 48 -0.67 15.33 -2.35
N ASN A 49 0.43 14.57 -2.27
CA ASN A 49 0.40 13.11 -2.14
C ASN A 49 0.31 12.73 -0.65
N ILE A 50 -0.82 13.00 -0.05
CA ILE A 50 -1.06 12.73 1.38
C ILE A 50 -2.36 11.96 1.59
N VAL A 51 -2.44 11.25 2.71
CA VAL A 51 -3.66 10.61 3.21
C VAL A 51 -3.81 10.94 4.69
N TRP A 52 -5.02 11.32 5.11
CA TRP A 52 -5.33 11.53 6.51
C TRP A 52 -5.50 10.20 7.24
N ALA A 53 -4.93 10.08 8.43
CA ALA A 53 -5.24 9.00 9.36
C ALA A 53 -6.69 9.12 9.88
N GLY A 54 -7.24 8.03 10.38
CA GLY A 54 -8.66 7.96 10.75
C GLY A 54 -9.11 8.96 11.83
N ASN A 55 -8.19 9.42 12.68
CA ASN A 55 -8.47 10.44 13.69
C ASN A 55 -8.43 11.89 13.16
N SER A 56 -8.10 12.09 11.89
CA SER A 56 -7.93 13.41 11.23
C SER A 56 -6.96 14.37 11.92
N LYS A 57 -6.12 13.88 12.83
CA LYS A 57 -5.10 14.67 13.54
C LYS A 57 -3.71 14.53 12.93
N VAL A 58 -3.49 13.42 12.20
CA VAL A 58 -2.24 13.07 11.54
C VAL A 58 -2.53 12.77 10.08
N PHE A 59 -1.68 13.21 9.20
CA PHE A 59 -1.66 12.72 7.83
C PHE A 59 -0.29 12.13 7.50
N TYR A 60 -0.25 11.23 6.55
CA TYR A 60 0.97 10.59 6.11
C TYR A 60 1.21 10.78 4.62
N CYS A 61 2.47 10.68 4.24
CA CYS A 61 2.93 10.64 2.87
C CYS A 61 3.90 9.47 2.68
N LEU A 62 3.58 8.53 1.80
CA LEU A 62 4.55 7.58 1.28
C LEU A 62 5.18 8.21 0.04
N ARG A 63 6.39 8.75 0.20
CA ARG A 63 7.14 9.41 -0.86
C ARG A 63 8.03 8.40 -1.57
N GLN A 64 8.09 8.48 -2.88
CA GLN A 64 8.92 7.63 -3.72
C GLN A 64 10.08 8.44 -4.29
N ASP A 65 11.31 7.99 -4.06
CA ASP A 65 12.50 8.54 -4.69
C ASP A 65 12.78 7.84 -6.03
N ARG A 66 12.76 8.62 -7.10
CA ARG A 66 13.01 8.17 -8.47
C ARG A 66 14.24 8.81 -9.10
N ARG A 67 14.96 9.66 -8.38
CA ARG A 67 16.02 10.52 -8.93
C ARG A 67 17.13 9.72 -9.61
N LYS A 68 17.52 8.59 -9.02
CA LYS A 68 18.60 7.72 -9.52
C LYS A 68 18.16 6.71 -10.58
N VAL A 69 16.84 6.51 -10.74
CA VAL A 69 16.31 5.52 -11.69
C VAL A 69 16.49 6.03 -13.12
N GLU A 70 16.83 5.12 -14.02
CA GLU A 70 17.05 5.45 -15.43
C GLU A 70 15.76 5.80 -16.17
N ASN A 71 15.90 6.43 -17.30
CA ASN A 71 14.79 6.85 -18.14
C ASN A 71 14.40 5.74 -19.12
N CYS A 72 13.09 5.51 -19.24
CA CYS A 72 12.49 4.73 -20.30
C CYS A 72 11.74 5.64 -21.28
N TRP A 73 11.63 5.22 -22.53
CA TRP A 73 11.00 6.01 -23.59
C TRP A 73 9.85 5.27 -24.23
N VAL A 74 8.79 6.01 -24.54
CA VAL A 74 7.66 5.53 -25.32
C VAL A 74 7.39 6.54 -26.42
N VAL A 75 7.15 6.06 -27.64
CA VAL A 75 6.72 6.90 -28.74
C VAL A 75 5.19 6.95 -28.76
N ASP A 76 4.63 8.12 -28.53
CA ASP A 76 3.21 8.38 -28.70
C ASP A 76 2.92 8.62 -30.20
N ASN A 77 2.57 7.55 -30.87
CA ASN A 77 2.31 7.57 -32.32
C ASN A 77 0.99 8.28 -32.70
N LEU A 78 0.10 8.49 -31.73
CA LEU A 78 -1.18 9.17 -31.93
C LEU A 78 -1.13 10.68 -31.66
N ALA A 79 0.03 11.17 -31.21
CA ALA A 79 0.18 12.61 -30.95
C ALA A 79 0.17 13.41 -32.28
N GLU A 80 -0.60 14.48 -32.28
CA GLU A 80 -0.67 15.42 -33.42
C GLU A 80 0.22 16.65 -33.19
N PRO A 81 0.78 17.26 -34.22
CA PRO A 81 0.76 16.89 -35.67
C PRO A 81 1.78 15.79 -36.02
N ARG A 82 2.57 15.33 -35.08
CA ARG A 82 3.62 14.28 -35.24
C ARG A 82 3.77 13.43 -34.01
N PRO A 83 4.27 12.19 -34.13
CA PRO A 83 4.63 11.35 -32.99
C PRO A 83 5.53 12.10 -32.00
N LYS A 84 5.28 11.90 -30.70
CA LYS A 84 6.05 12.51 -29.60
C LYS A 84 6.75 11.46 -28.77
N LEU A 85 8.00 11.75 -28.41
CA LEU A 85 8.73 10.94 -27.43
C LEU A 85 8.26 11.33 -26.03
N ARG A 86 7.81 10.33 -25.25
CA ARG A 86 7.55 10.47 -23.82
C ARG A 86 8.63 9.77 -23.03
N THR A 87 9.20 10.46 -22.06
CA THR A 87 10.25 9.94 -21.17
C THR A 87 9.72 9.87 -19.77
N TYR A 88 9.96 8.76 -19.07
CA TYR A 88 9.57 8.56 -17.66
C TYR A 88 10.59 7.67 -16.94
N LYS A 89 10.66 7.77 -15.63
CA LYS A 89 11.51 6.93 -14.78
C LYS A 89 10.91 5.53 -14.67
N PHE A 90 11.68 4.50 -15.04
CA PHE A 90 11.25 3.12 -14.96
C PHE A 90 12.46 2.18 -14.76
N PRO A 91 12.52 1.45 -13.64
CA PRO A 91 13.62 0.53 -13.38
C PRO A 91 13.43 -0.75 -14.19
N MET A 92 14.42 -1.12 -14.98
CA MET A 92 14.42 -2.39 -15.71
C MET A 92 14.98 -3.53 -14.82
N PRO A 93 14.61 -4.79 -15.08
CA PRO A 93 15.20 -5.93 -14.39
C PRO A 93 16.73 -5.93 -14.50
N GLY A 94 17.42 -6.13 -13.36
CA GLY A 94 18.89 -6.16 -13.31
C GLY A 94 19.56 -4.80 -13.12
N GLU A 95 18.85 -3.69 -13.23
CA GLU A 95 19.42 -2.34 -12.97
C GLU A 95 19.77 -2.16 -11.51
N LYS A 96 20.82 -1.34 -11.28
CA LYS A 96 21.32 -1.04 -9.93
C LYS A 96 20.32 -0.21 -9.12
N TYR A 97 19.65 0.76 -9.75
CA TYR A 97 18.79 1.72 -9.07
C TYR A 97 17.32 1.43 -9.38
N VAL A 98 16.54 1.31 -8.31
CA VAL A 98 15.09 1.14 -8.34
C VAL A 98 14.44 2.27 -7.53
N PHE A 99 13.11 2.32 -7.51
CA PHE A 99 12.39 3.22 -6.63
C PHE A 99 12.66 2.87 -5.16
N THR A 100 12.97 3.89 -4.36
CA THR A 100 13.04 3.78 -2.90
C THR A 100 11.93 4.60 -2.26
N TYR A 101 11.66 4.38 -0.98
CA TYR A 101 10.48 4.92 -0.33
C TYR A 101 10.81 5.50 1.03
N ASP A 102 10.20 6.65 1.35
CA ASP A 102 10.17 7.24 2.69
C ASP A 102 8.73 7.38 3.16
N LEU A 103 8.46 7.00 4.39
CA LEU A 103 7.17 7.21 5.02
C LEU A 103 7.26 8.34 6.03
N HIS A 104 6.45 9.37 5.84
CA HIS A 104 6.39 10.55 6.69
C HIS A 104 5.05 10.64 7.38
N LEU A 105 5.05 10.97 8.69
CA LEU A 105 3.87 11.35 9.47
C LEU A 105 3.96 12.84 9.77
N PHE A 106 2.86 13.55 9.60
CA PHE A 106 2.76 15.00 9.83
C PHE A 106 1.65 15.30 10.84
N TYR A 107 1.95 16.21 11.76
CA TYR A 107 1.08 16.66 12.84
C TYR A 107 0.73 18.14 12.63
N PRO A 108 -0.43 18.46 12.02
CA PRO A 108 -0.79 19.84 11.65
C PRO A 108 -0.87 20.80 12.82
N GLU A 109 -1.25 20.33 14.01
CA GLU A 109 -1.39 21.18 15.20
C GLU A 109 -0.04 21.71 15.70
N THR A 110 1.03 20.94 15.55
CA THR A 110 2.38 21.27 16.03
C THR A 110 3.34 21.61 14.91
N CYS A 111 2.94 21.46 13.66
CA CYS A 111 3.79 21.55 12.47
C CYS A 111 5.02 20.64 12.51
N GLN A 112 4.97 19.58 13.32
CA GLN A 112 6.02 18.56 13.41
C GLN A 112 5.83 17.47 12.38
N HIS A 113 6.92 16.81 12.01
CA HIS A 113 6.86 15.58 11.24
C HIS A 113 7.88 14.55 11.73
N ILE A 114 7.58 13.29 11.49
CA ILE A 114 8.42 12.13 11.79
C ILE A 114 8.68 11.39 10.49
N VAL A 115 9.94 11.05 10.24
CA VAL A 115 10.31 10.07 9.21
C VAL A 115 10.29 8.69 9.87
N VAL A 116 9.39 7.84 9.42
CA VAL A 116 9.21 6.49 9.98
C VAL A 116 10.30 5.58 9.44
N ASN A 117 10.99 4.86 10.32
CA ASN A 117 11.99 3.88 9.90
C ASN A 117 11.30 2.61 9.36
N ILE A 118 11.15 2.54 8.04
CA ILE A 118 10.52 1.42 7.34
C ILE A 118 11.52 0.39 6.78
N ASP A 119 12.82 0.64 6.92
CA ASP A 119 13.87 -0.12 6.26
C ASP A 119 14.06 -1.51 6.86
N LYS A 120 14.23 -2.51 5.99
CA LYS A 120 14.62 -3.88 6.35
C LYS A 120 15.35 -4.57 5.19
N TYR A 121 14.78 -4.53 4.00
CA TYR A 121 15.33 -5.19 2.83
C TYR A 121 15.97 -4.18 1.89
N PRO A 122 17.14 -4.47 1.31
CA PRO A 122 17.69 -3.65 0.25
C PRO A 122 16.70 -3.51 -0.91
N ASP A 123 16.55 -2.28 -1.42
CA ASP A 123 15.68 -2.01 -2.57
C ASP A 123 14.22 -2.49 -2.40
N GLN A 124 13.71 -2.48 -1.19
CA GLN A 124 12.36 -2.96 -0.87
C GLN A 124 11.29 -2.10 -1.55
N GLU A 125 10.21 -2.76 -1.94
CA GLU A 125 8.98 -2.10 -2.33
C GLU A 125 8.08 -1.92 -1.11
N VAL A 126 7.53 -0.71 -0.93
CA VAL A 126 6.63 -0.38 0.19
C VAL A 126 5.28 0.05 -0.34
N ARG A 127 4.22 -0.49 0.24
CA ARG A 127 2.83 -0.13 -0.10
C ARG A 127 2.01 0.06 1.17
N ILE A 128 1.23 1.13 1.24
CA ILE A 128 0.26 1.31 2.32
C ILE A 128 -0.90 0.34 2.13
N VAL A 129 -1.27 -0.34 3.20
CA VAL A 129 -2.46 -1.18 3.24
C VAL A 129 -3.63 -0.33 3.73
N ALA A 130 -4.67 -0.23 2.91
CA ALA A 130 -5.89 0.47 3.32
C ALA A 130 -6.52 -0.25 4.50
N SER A 131 -6.52 0.40 5.66
CA SER A 131 -7.20 -0.07 6.86
C SER A 131 -8.61 0.51 6.93
N ASP A 132 -9.44 -0.07 7.79
CA ASP A 132 -10.70 0.52 8.21
C ASP A 132 -10.39 1.70 9.14
N LEU A 133 -10.13 2.86 8.54
CA LEU A 133 -9.64 4.04 9.24
C LEU A 133 -10.58 4.52 10.35
N GLU A 134 -11.89 4.23 10.24
CA GLU A 134 -12.86 4.57 11.27
C GLU A 134 -12.60 3.80 12.58
N ASN A 135 -12.09 2.58 12.47
CA ASN A 135 -11.83 1.70 13.61
C ASN A 135 -10.35 1.54 13.96
N CYS A 136 -9.44 2.13 13.16
CA CYS A 136 -7.98 2.13 13.40
C CYS A 136 -7.43 3.57 13.39
N PRO A 137 -7.86 4.46 14.27
CA PRO A 137 -7.52 5.88 14.16
C PRO A 137 -6.04 6.18 14.43
N GLU A 138 -5.33 5.31 15.13
CA GLU A 138 -3.94 5.53 15.57
C GLU A 138 -2.93 4.59 14.92
N ASP A 139 -3.38 3.62 14.12
CA ASP A 139 -2.52 2.64 13.48
C ASP A 139 -2.53 2.82 11.95
N LEU A 140 -1.35 2.83 11.35
CA LEU A 140 -1.15 2.76 9.92
C LEU A 140 -0.49 1.42 9.58
N TYR A 141 -0.96 0.78 8.52
CA TYR A 141 -0.37 -0.48 8.06
C TYR A 141 0.29 -0.32 6.71
N PHE A 142 1.43 -0.96 6.54
CA PHE A 142 2.11 -1.07 5.26
C PHE A 142 2.69 -2.46 5.05
N THR A 143 2.83 -2.85 3.79
CA THR A 143 3.65 -4.00 3.41
C THR A 143 5.00 -3.53 2.92
N ARG A 144 6.05 -4.28 3.21
CA ARG A 144 7.35 -4.17 2.56
C ARG A 144 7.74 -5.52 1.96
N LYS A 145 8.21 -5.47 0.72
CA LYS A 145 8.55 -6.65 -0.06
C LYS A 145 9.98 -6.54 -0.54
N SER A 146 10.75 -7.62 -0.42
CA SER A 146 12.10 -7.70 -0.97
C SER A 146 12.10 -7.52 -2.49
N ARG A 147 13.17 -6.99 -3.04
CA ARG A 147 13.34 -6.88 -4.50
C ARG A 147 13.28 -8.23 -5.22
N THR A 148 13.73 -9.28 -4.58
CA THR A 148 13.66 -10.67 -5.08
C THR A 148 12.27 -11.28 -5.01
N CYS A 149 11.30 -10.56 -4.42
CA CYS A 149 9.90 -10.99 -4.26
C CYS A 149 9.73 -12.31 -3.49
N ASP A 150 10.70 -12.69 -2.66
CA ASP A 150 10.68 -13.91 -1.84
C ASP A 150 10.31 -13.63 -0.37
N LYS A 151 10.34 -12.37 0.07
CA LYS A 151 10.01 -11.94 1.44
C LYS A 151 9.01 -10.81 1.42
N MET A 152 8.00 -10.91 2.29
CA MET A 152 6.98 -9.88 2.46
C MET A 152 6.58 -9.79 3.93
N ASP A 153 6.64 -8.59 4.47
CA ASP A 153 6.16 -8.28 5.82
C ASP A 153 4.91 -7.41 5.75
N LEU A 154 3.99 -7.63 6.69
CA LEU A 154 3.01 -6.65 7.11
C LEU A 154 3.52 -5.96 8.36
N CYS A 155 3.58 -4.64 8.33
CA CYS A 155 4.02 -3.81 9.44
C CYS A 155 2.89 -2.88 9.90
N ARG A 156 2.85 -2.61 11.20
CA ARG A 156 1.98 -1.62 11.83
C ARG A 156 2.82 -0.47 12.35
N VAL A 157 2.38 0.74 12.12
CA VAL A 157 2.99 1.99 12.63
C VAL A 157 2.04 2.60 13.65
N ASP A 158 2.53 2.88 14.86
CA ASP A 158 1.84 3.76 15.79
C ASP A 158 1.99 5.20 15.30
N THR A 159 0.90 5.81 14.84
CA THR A 159 0.94 7.17 14.28
C THR A 159 1.21 8.26 15.31
N ARG A 160 1.28 7.96 16.61
CA ARG A 160 1.64 8.90 17.66
C ARG A 160 3.13 9.01 17.86
N THR A 161 3.86 7.89 17.70
CA THR A 161 5.30 7.80 18.00
C THR A 161 6.16 7.55 16.76
N GLY A 162 5.57 7.00 15.70
CA GLY A 162 6.29 6.54 14.51
C GLY A 162 6.95 5.16 14.69
N ASP A 163 6.69 4.47 15.80
CA ASP A 163 7.22 3.13 16.04
C ASP A 163 6.63 2.11 15.07
N VAL A 164 7.50 1.24 14.54
CA VAL A 164 7.14 0.19 13.58
C VAL A 164 7.18 -1.16 14.24
N PHE A 165 6.09 -1.92 14.09
CA PHE A 165 5.93 -3.28 14.59
C PHE A 165 5.73 -4.25 13.43
N GLU A 166 6.54 -5.31 13.36
CA GLU A 166 6.33 -6.41 12.41
C GLU A 166 5.15 -7.27 12.87
N VAL A 167 4.11 -7.36 12.06
CA VAL A 167 2.89 -8.13 12.38
C VAL A 167 2.95 -9.51 11.74
N ILE A 168 3.22 -9.57 10.44
CA ILE A 168 3.36 -10.82 9.69
C ILE A 168 4.66 -10.75 8.90
N CYS A 169 5.50 -11.78 9.02
CA CYS A 169 6.70 -11.96 8.22
C CYS A 169 6.55 -13.28 7.45
N GLU A 170 6.57 -13.21 6.15
CA GLU A 170 6.40 -14.38 5.30
C GLU A 170 7.51 -14.49 4.25
N THR A 171 7.95 -15.73 4.02
CA THR A 171 8.90 -16.07 2.95
C THR A 171 8.24 -17.07 2.02
N SER A 172 8.37 -16.86 0.72
CA SER A 172 7.85 -17.75 -0.31
C SER A 172 8.99 -18.23 -1.23
N MET A 173 8.90 -19.46 -1.66
CA MET A 173 9.85 -20.05 -2.59
C MET A 173 9.11 -20.54 -3.84
N PRO A 174 9.51 -20.11 -5.04
CA PRO A 174 10.63 -19.21 -5.33
C PRO A 174 10.31 -17.73 -5.12
N TYR A 175 9.04 -17.30 -5.19
CA TYR A 175 8.58 -15.91 -5.04
C TYR A 175 7.07 -15.86 -4.77
N PHE A 176 6.58 -14.69 -4.33
CA PHE A 176 5.14 -14.42 -4.14
C PHE A 176 4.43 -14.13 -5.46
N THR A 177 3.22 -14.65 -5.62
CA THR A 177 2.31 -14.27 -6.70
C THR A 177 1.63 -12.94 -6.37
N GLU A 178 2.31 -11.84 -6.67
CA GLU A 178 1.90 -10.48 -6.29
C GLU A 178 0.52 -10.09 -6.83
N GLN A 179 0.14 -10.55 -8.03
CA GLN A 179 -1.13 -10.22 -8.66
C GLN A 179 -2.34 -10.77 -7.90
N LEU A 180 -2.15 -11.81 -7.11
CA LEU A 180 -3.20 -12.45 -6.31
C LEU A 180 -3.17 -12.05 -4.85
N PHE A 181 -2.09 -11.39 -4.40
CA PHE A 181 -1.93 -10.98 -3.03
C PHE A 181 -3.04 -10.01 -2.60
N ASP A 182 -3.67 -10.29 -1.47
CA ASP A 182 -4.69 -9.46 -0.83
C ASP A 182 -4.47 -9.43 0.68
N CYS A 183 -4.63 -8.24 1.27
CA CYS A 183 -4.56 -8.01 2.71
C CYS A 183 -5.65 -7.03 3.12
N ARG A 184 -6.43 -7.38 4.16
CA ARG A 184 -7.50 -6.53 4.70
C ARG A 184 -7.31 -6.34 6.19
N ILE A 185 -7.25 -5.10 6.64
CA ILE A 185 -7.18 -4.72 8.05
C ILE A 185 -8.58 -4.30 8.49
N LEU A 186 -9.14 -4.99 9.45
CA LEU A 186 -10.52 -4.81 9.90
C LEU A 186 -10.57 -4.70 11.43
N ASN A 187 -11.63 -4.07 11.95
CA ASN A 187 -11.93 -3.99 13.38
C ASN A 187 -10.73 -3.51 14.22
N GLY A 188 -10.06 -2.42 13.79
CA GLY A 188 -8.91 -1.91 14.52
C GLY A 188 -7.68 -2.82 14.50
N GLY A 189 -7.54 -3.69 13.49
CA GLY A 189 -6.48 -4.69 13.40
C GLY A 189 -6.79 -5.99 14.14
N GLU A 190 -7.91 -6.08 14.88
CA GLU A 190 -8.31 -7.34 15.53
C GLU A 190 -8.56 -8.46 14.54
N ASP A 191 -8.89 -8.13 13.29
CA ASP A 191 -9.04 -9.06 12.19
C ASP A 191 -8.19 -8.62 11.01
N ILE A 192 -7.13 -9.36 10.72
CA ILE A 192 -6.27 -9.18 9.56
C ILE A 192 -6.46 -10.39 8.66
N ILE A 193 -7.07 -10.19 7.50
CA ILE A 193 -7.18 -11.21 6.46
C ILE A 193 -5.95 -11.11 5.59
N TRP A 194 -5.16 -12.17 5.57
CA TRP A 194 -3.90 -12.27 4.84
C TRP A 194 -3.95 -13.41 3.83
N TRP A 195 -3.63 -13.10 2.58
CA TRP A 195 -3.50 -14.10 1.53
C TRP A 195 -2.07 -14.66 1.48
N SER A 196 -1.95 -15.98 1.33
CA SER A 196 -0.64 -16.66 1.32
C SER A 196 -0.68 -17.95 0.52
N GLU A 197 0.43 -18.26 -0.15
CA GLU A 197 0.66 -19.52 -0.90
C GLU A 197 1.47 -20.56 -0.10
N ARG A 198 1.58 -20.43 1.21
CA ARG A 198 2.40 -21.30 2.09
C ARG A 198 2.10 -22.80 2.00
N THR A 199 0.95 -23.17 1.49
CA THR A 199 0.53 -24.57 1.28
C THR A 199 0.69 -25.04 -0.18
N GLY A 200 1.27 -24.19 -1.06
CA GLY A 200 1.34 -24.41 -2.49
C GLY A 200 0.07 -23.94 -3.26
N TRP A 201 -0.94 -23.46 -2.54
CA TRP A 201 -2.16 -22.89 -3.08
C TRP A 201 -2.44 -21.55 -2.41
N GLY A 202 -2.96 -20.60 -3.17
CA GLY A 202 -3.36 -19.31 -2.61
C GLY A 202 -4.57 -19.46 -1.70
N GLN A 203 -4.39 -19.14 -0.41
CA GLN A 203 -5.41 -19.30 0.63
C GLN A 203 -5.46 -18.06 1.52
N TYR A 204 -6.61 -17.85 2.20
CA TYR A 204 -6.79 -16.80 3.18
C TYR A 204 -6.62 -17.29 4.60
N TYR A 205 -5.96 -16.47 5.41
CA TYR A 205 -5.67 -16.71 6.83
C TYR A 205 -6.13 -15.52 7.66
N LEU A 206 -6.58 -15.76 8.87
CA LEU A 206 -7.00 -14.74 9.82
C LEU A 206 -5.95 -14.57 10.93
N TYR A 207 -5.47 -13.33 11.09
CA TYR A 207 -4.53 -12.94 12.14
C TYR A 207 -5.11 -11.83 13.02
N ASP A 208 -4.51 -11.60 14.18
CA ASP A 208 -4.70 -10.41 14.99
C ASP A 208 -3.59 -9.37 14.74
N LYS A 209 -3.72 -8.19 15.35
CA LYS A 209 -2.76 -7.07 15.22
C LYS A 209 -1.38 -7.34 15.83
N TYR A 210 -1.22 -8.43 16.56
CA TYR A 210 0.05 -8.87 17.12
C TYR A 210 0.71 -9.98 16.29
N GLY A 211 0.12 -10.34 15.15
CA GLY A 211 0.63 -11.36 14.25
C GLY A 211 0.32 -12.80 14.69
N LYS A 212 -0.61 -12.99 15.65
CA LYS A 212 -1.05 -14.31 16.03
C LYS A 212 -2.07 -14.84 15.02
N LEU A 213 -1.77 -15.97 14.41
CA LEU A 213 -2.72 -16.71 13.57
C LEU A 213 -3.92 -17.16 14.39
N LYS A 214 -5.12 -16.71 14.03
CA LYS A 214 -6.39 -17.13 14.65
C LYS A 214 -6.86 -18.44 14.03
N ASN A 215 -6.96 -18.49 12.70
CA ASN A 215 -7.34 -19.68 11.94
C ASN A 215 -7.03 -19.53 10.44
N THR A 216 -7.07 -20.66 9.75
CA THR A 216 -7.15 -20.72 8.29
C THR A 216 -8.60 -20.46 7.86
N ILE A 217 -8.82 -19.52 6.93
CA ILE A 217 -10.18 -19.20 6.43
C ILE A 217 -10.53 -20.12 5.27
N THR A 218 -9.62 -20.28 4.29
CA THR A 218 -9.82 -21.18 3.15
C THR A 218 -8.74 -22.24 3.10
N SER A 219 -9.08 -23.43 2.66
CA SER A 219 -8.13 -24.54 2.54
C SER A 219 -8.57 -25.50 1.44
N GLY A 220 -7.60 -26.22 0.86
CA GLY A 220 -7.86 -27.20 -0.19
C GLY A 220 -6.91 -27.08 -1.38
N THR A 221 -7.09 -27.93 -2.38
CA THR A 221 -6.30 -27.98 -3.61
C THR A 221 -6.90 -27.07 -4.69
N PHE A 222 -7.07 -25.81 -4.38
CA PHE A 222 -7.58 -24.75 -5.25
C PHE A 222 -6.99 -23.41 -4.85
N THR A 223 -6.99 -22.43 -5.72
CA THR A 223 -6.54 -21.08 -5.39
C THR A 223 -7.72 -20.16 -5.11
N ALA A 224 -7.81 -19.64 -3.89
CA ALA A 224 -8.62 -18.49 -3.56
C ALA A 224 -7.91 -17.22 -4.06
N CYS A 225 -8.65 -16.34 -4.73
CA CYS A 225 -8.14 -15.06 -5.17
C CYS A 225 -9.18 -13.98 -4.90
N ARG A 226 -8.81 -12.75 -4.99
CA ARG A 226 -9.59 -11.51 -4.91
C ARG A 226 -10.91 -11.59 -4.14
N ILE A 227 -10.98 -10.96 -2.99
CA ILE A 227 -12.23 -10.72 -2.27
C ILE A 227 -13.08 -9.71 -3.05
N SER A 228 -14.25 -10.15 -3.52
CA SER A 228 -15.18 -9.33 -4.28
C SER A 228 -16.20 -8.59 -3.41
N HIS A 229 -16.55 -9.16 -2.26
CA HIS A 229 -17.46 -8.55 -1.29
C HIS A 229 -17.10 -8.95 0.13
N LEU A 230 -17.10 -7.99 1.06
CA LEU A 230 -16.79 -8.18 2.47
C LEU A 230 -17.96 -7.70 3.34
N ASP A 231 -18.57 -8.63 4.09
CA ASP A 231 -19.62 -8.36 5.08
C ASP A 231 -19.00 -8.40 6.49
N LYS A 232 -18.58 -7.24 6.99
CA LYS A 232 -17.92 -7.11 8.30
C LYS A 232 -18.83 -7.53 9.46
N LEU A 233 -20.14 -7.18 9.38
CA LEU A 233 -21.10 -7.47 10.44
C LEU A 233 -21.35 -8.96 10.62
N LYS A 234 -21.47 -9.68 9.50
CA LYS A 234 -21.68 -11.13 9.49
C LYS A 234 -20.37 -11.92 9.51
N ARG A 235 -19.22 -11.22 9.55
CA ARG A 235 -17.87 -11.80 9.56
C ARG A 235 -17.68 -12.85 8.47
N ARG A 236 -17.97 -12.49 7.21
CA ARG A 236 -17.86 -13.36 6.04
C ARG A 236 -17.48 -12.55 4.81
N PHE A 237 -17.00 -13.23 3.79
CA PHE A 237 -16.73 -12.60 2.50
C PHE A 237 -17.07 -13.53 1.32
N ILE A 238 -17.22 -12.91 0.15
CA ILE A 238 -17.30 -13.56 -1.15
C ILE A 238 -16.00 -13.33 -1.87
N PHE A 239 -15.42 -14.39 -2.40
CA PHE A 239 -14.16 -14.35 -3.14
C PHE A 239 -14.25 -15.11 -4.44
N GLU A 240 -13.37 -14.78 -5.38
CA GLU A 240 -13.14 -15.54 -6.59
C GLU A 240 -12.15 -16.66 -6.30
N GLY A 241 -12.37 -17.84 -6.89
CA GLY A 241 -11.44 -18.96 -6.81
C GLY A 241 -11.48 -19.81 -8.04
N TYR A 242 -10.44 -20.55 -8.30
CA TYR A 242 -10.33 -21.44 -9.45
C TYR A 242 -9.65 -22.76 -9.10
N GLY A 243 -9.97 -23.81 -9.87
CA GLY A 243 -9.43 -25.16 -9.67
C GLY A 243 -10.17 -26.01 -8.63
N ARG A 244 -11.28 -25.52 -8.04
CA ARG A 244 -12.07 -26.25 -7.02
C ARG A 244 -13.12 -27.18 -7.59
N GLU A 245 -13.76 -26.80 -8.68
CA GLU A 245 -14.90 -27.53 -9.22
C GLU A 245 -14.43 -28.74 -10.06
N LYS A 246 -14.81 -29.95 -9.62
CA LYS A 246 -14.44 -31.19 -10.34
C LYS A 246 -15.09 -31.23 -11.71
N GLY A 247 -14.29 -31.61 -12.72
CA GLY A 247 -14.78 -31.76 -14.11
C GLY A 247 -14.93 -30.43 -14.87
N MET A 248 -14.63 -29.31 -14.25
CA MET A 248 -14.55 -28.01 -14.91
C MET A 248 -13.11 -27.67 -15.27
N ASP A 249 -12.94 -26.81 -16.27
CA ASP A 249 -11.63 -26.27 -16.59
C ASP A 249 -11.09 -25.51 -15.38
N PRO A 250 -9.90 -25.86 -14.86
CA PRO A 250 -9.34 -25.22 -13.67
C PRO A 250 -9.03 -23.73 -13.86
N ALA A 251 -9.00 -23.22 -15.10
CA ALA A 251 -8.84 -21.79 -15.37
C ALA A 251 -10.12 -20.97 -15.14
N TYR A 252 -11.27 -21.62 -15.05
CA TYR A 252 -12.51 -20.91 -14.79
C TYR A 252 -12.60 -20.44 -13.35
N ARG A 253 -13.04 -19.19 -13.17
CA ARG A 253 -13.26 -18.56 -11.87
C ARG A 253 -14.72 -18.71 -11.46
N PHE A 254 -14.90 -19.08 -10.20
CA PHE A 254 -16.20 -19.18 -9.56
C PHE A 254 -16.22 -18.31 -8.32
N PHE A 255 -17.42 -17.92 -7.89
CA PHE A 255 -17.58 -17.17 -6.65
C PHE A 255 -17.90 -18.14 -5.51
N TYR A 256 -17.20 -17.93 -4.40
CA TYR A 256 -17.40 -18.69 -3.17
C TYR A 256 -17.66 -17.75 -2.01
N ARG A 257 -18.43 -18.22 -1.05
CA ARG A 257 -18.65 -17.53 0.22
C ARG A 257 -18.02 -18.33 1.34
N VAL A 258 -17.41 -17.63 2.32
CA VAL A 258 -16.82 -18.23 3.51
C VAL A 258 -16.94 -17.28 4.71
N ASN A 259 -17.10 -17.84 5.91
CA ASN A 259 -17.02 -17.10 7.15
C ASN A 259 -15.55 -16.91 7.58
N PHE A 260 -15.25 -15.88 8.42
CA PHE A 260 -13.89 -15.62 8.88
C PHE A 260 -13.29 -16.77 9.70
N ASP A 261 -14.10 -17.59 10.34
CA ASP A 261 -13.68 -18.79 11.07
C ASP A 261 -13.40 -20.01 10.15
N GLY A 262 -13.58 -19.85 8.84
CA GLY A 262 -13.38 -20.90 7.84
C GLY A 262 -14.62 -21.79 7.61
N SER A 263 -15.69 -21.60 8.37
CA SER A 263 -16.93 -22.36 8.17
C SER A 263 -17.74 -21.84 6.99
N GLY A 264 -18.67 -22.67 6.50
CA GLY A 264 -19.65 -22.26 5.49
C GLY A 264 -19.06 -21.97 4.10
N LEU A 265 -17.95 -22.60 3.74
CA LEU A 265 -17.37 -22.50 2.40
C LEU A 265 -18.29 -23.16 1.36
N THR A 266 -18.98 -22.35 0.56
CA THR A 266 -19.96 -22.76 -0.45
C THR A 266 -19.77 -22.02 -1.76
#